data_84354a9ec0171e679779b250a5d97d05
#
_entry.id   84354a9ec0171e679779b250a5d97d05
#
_cell.length_a   1.000
_cell.length_b   1.000
_cell.length_c   1.000
_cell.angle_alpha   90.00
_cell.angle_beta   90.00
_cell.angle_gamma   90.00
#
_symmetry.space_group_name_H-M   'P 1'
#
loop_
_entity.id
_entity.type
_entity.pdbx_description
1 polymer ?
#
loop_
_entity_poly.entity_id
_entity_poly.type
_entity_poly.pdbx_seq_one_letter_code
_entity_poly.pdbx_strand_id
1 'polypeptide(L)'
;MAKSSGLKVTRKYTSKGDPYKGIVWEKRTSKIANPDGSVVFEMENVEIPSTWSQVATDIMVSKYFRKAGVPQVDDEGNTLKDENGDTILGSETSSRQVFDRLAETWRHWGETTGYFATKDDAQAFEDELKYMLATQMAAPNSPQWFNTGLNHKYDLTGPKQGFWYVDPKSGELVEADDSYSRPQPHACFIQSIDDDLVNEGGIMDLWVKEARLFKFGSGTGTNFSNLRGEGEKLSGGGVSSGVMSFLKIGDRAAGAIKSGGTTRRAAKMVILDLDHPDIETFIEWKAIEEDKARALIAAGYPADFNGEAYATVSGQNSNNSVKVPTEFLTAIEEDGDWDLIA
;
A
#
# COMPACT_ATOMS: atom_id res chain seq x y z
N MET A 1 -30.04 -2.01 -27.67
CA MET A 1 -29.47 -1.40 -26.45
C MET A 1 -29.06 0.01 -26.78
N ALA A 2 -29.60 1.02 -26.09
CA ALA A 2 -29.19 2.39 -26.25
C ALA A 2 -27.69 2.50 -25.94
N LYS A 3 -26.89 3.04 -26.86
CA LYS A 3 -25.50 3.39 -26.56
C LYS A 3 -25.52 4.32 -25.36
N SER A 4 -25.01 3.91 -24.21
CA SER A 4 -24.78 4.82 -23.12
C SER A 4 -23.85 5.92 -23.67
N SER A 5 -24.26 7.19 -23.61
CA SER A 5 -23.37 8.30 -23.92
C SER A 5 -22.25 8.25 -22.89
N GLY A 6 -21.03 7.90 -23.30
CA GLY A 6 -19.87 7.85 -22.43
C GLY A 6 -19.65 9.17 -21.68
N LEU A 7 -18.69 9.18 -20.76
CA LEU A 7 -18.34 10.36 -19.97
C LEU A 7 -17.85 11.48 -20.87
N LYS A 8 -18.37 12.68 -20.65
CA LYS A 8 -17.87 13.92 -21.20
C LYS A 8 -16.98 14.60 -20.17
N VAL A 9 -15.78 14.96 -20.57
CA VAL A 9 -14.80 15.62 -19.71
C VAL A 9 -14.56 17.03 -20.17
N THR A 10 -14.91 18.01 -19.34
CA THR A 10 -14.64 19.42 -19.61
C THR A 10 -13.29 19.81 -19.03
N ARG A 11 -12.42 20.39 -19.84
CA ARG A 11 -11.16 20.96 -19.37
C ARG A 11 -11.43 22.13 -18.42
N LYS A 12 -10.83 22.10 -17.25
CA LYS A 12 -10.95 23.13 -16.23
C LYS A 12 -9.62 23.80 -15.91
N TYR A 13 -8.55 23.04 -15.92
CA TYR A 13 -7.21 23.50 -15.54
C TYR A 13 -6.27 23.53 -16.74
N THR A 14 -6.53 22.73 -17.77
CA THR A 14 -5.67 22.59 -18.94
C THR A 14 -6.34 23.12 -20.21
N SER A 15 -5.53 23.45 -21.21
CA SER A 15 -5.96 23.67 -22.60
C SER A 15 -5.47 22.52 -23.48
N LYS A 16 -5.94 22.41 -24.72
CA LYS A 16 -5.37 21.46 -25.69
C LYS A 16 -3.87 21.69 -25.87
N GLY A 17 -3.07 20.64 -25.84
CA GLY A 17 -1.62 20.69 -26.01
C GLY A 17 -0.89 20.14 -24.78
N ASP A 18 0.15 20.83 -24.33
CA ASP A 18 0.94 20.41 -23.19
C ASP A 18 0.15 20.55 -21.87
N PRO A 19 -0.16 19.45 -21.15
CA PRO A 19 -0.88 19.48 -19.89
C PRO A 19 -0.09 20.15 -18.76
N TYR A 20 1.23 20.25 -18.89
CA TYR A 20 2.12 20.88 -17.91
C TYR A 20 2.42 22.34 -18.19
N LYS A 21 1.76 22.94 -19.18
CA LYS A 21 1.97 24.34 -19.54
C LYS A 21 1.79 25.26 -18.32
N GLY A 22 2.82 26.06 -18.05
CA GLY A 22 2.84 26.99 -16.91
C GLY A 22 3.41 26.40 -15.61
N ILE A 23 3.70 25.11 -15.56
CA ILE A 23 4.43 24.50 -14.44
C ILE A 23 5.92 24.70 -14.67
N VAL A 24 6.59 25.30 -13.69
CA VAL A 24 8.04 25.46 -13.69
C VAL A 24 8.65 24.20 -13.07
N TRP A 25 9.62 23.62 -13.76
CA TRP A 25 10.32 22.41 -13.33
C TRP A 25 11.74 22.74 -12.93
N GLU A 26 12.24 22.02 -11.92
CA GLU A 26 13.62 22.16 -11.48
C GLU A 26 14.23 20.80 -11.14
N LYS A 27 15.56 20.72 -11.20
CA LYS A 27 16.32 19.55 -10.78
C LYS A 27 16.72 19.70 -9.32
N ARG A 28 16.44 18.67 -8.52
CA ARG A 28 16.76 18.62 -7.08
C ARG A 28 17.56 17.38 -6.75
N THR A 29 18.19 17.39 -5.60
CA THR A 29 18.72 16.19 -4.95
C THR A 29 17.76 15.74 -3.87
N SER A 30 17.40 14.45 -3.89
CA SER A 30 16.68 13.80 -2.81
C SER A 30 17.65 12.98 -1.97
N LYS A 31 17.71 13.25 -0.67
CA LYS A 31 18.64 12.59 0.25
C LYS A 31 17.97 12.25 1.56
N ILE A 32 18.10 11.00 1.98
CA ILE A 32 17.66 10.52 3.30
C ILE A 32 18.89 9.99 4.03
N ALA A 33 19.14 10.54 5.20
CA ALA A 33 20.24 10.14 6.09
C ALA A 33 19.70 9.72 7.46
N ASN A 34 20.42 8.84 8.13
CA ASN A 34 20.22 8.50 9.53
C ASN A 34 20.71 9.63 10.45
N PRO A 35 20.34 9.64 11.73
CA PRO A 35 20.83 10.64 12.70
C PRO A 35 22.35 10.66 12.86
N ASP A 36 23.06 9.56 12.57
CA ASP A 36 24.52 9.43 12.58
C ASP A 36 25.18 10.00 11.31
N GLY A 37 24.38 10.53 10.36
CA GLY A 37 24.86 11.08 9.10
C GLY A 37 25.06 10.05 7.98
N SER A 38 24.90 8.76 8.23
CA SER A 38 24.98 7.73 7.19
C SER A 38 23.85 7.86 6.18
N VAL A 39 24.17 7.82 4.88
CA VAL A 39 23.19 8.01 3.81
C VAL A 39 22.44 6.71 3.54
N VAL A 40 21.13 6.74 3.69
CA VAL A 40 20.22 5.62 3.40
C VAL A 40 19.81 5.61 1.93
N PHE A 41 19.59 6.80 1.37
CA PHE A 41 19.16 6.99 0.00
C PHE A 41 19.64 8.34 -0.52
N GLU A 42 20.14 8.37 -1.75
CA GLU A 42 20.47 9.62 -2.44
C GLU A 42 20.21 9.47 -3.94
N MET A 43 19.61 10.48 -4.53
CA MET A 43 19.38 10.58 -5.97
C MET A 43 19.45 12.04 -6.39
N GLU A 44 20.39 12.33 -7.29
CA GLU A 44 20.62 13.67 -7.80
C GLU A 44 19.86 13.93 -9.10
N ASN A 45 19.72 15.21 -9.45
CA ASN A 45 19.16 15.67 -10.73
C ASN A 45 17.73 15.18 -11.01
N VAL A 46 16.93 14.95 -9.96
CA VAL A 46 15.54 14.55 -10.12
C VAL A 46 14.66 15.73 -10.52
N GLU A 47 13.88 15.60 -11.59
CA GLU A 47 13.03 16.66 -12.07
C GLU A 47 11.68 16.67 -11.33
N ILE A 48 11.38 17.81 -10.68
CA ILE A 48 10.20 18.02 -9.83
C ILE A 48 9.58 19.39 -10.13
N PRO A 49 8.25 19.59 -9.99
CA PRO A 49 7.66 20.92 -10.05
C PRO A 49 8.25 21.83 -8.96
N SER A 50 8.65 23.04 -9.32
CA SER A 50 9.33 23.97 -8.41
C SER A 50 8.51 24.36 -7.16
N THR A 51 7.19 24.23 -7.24
CA THR A 51 6.26 24.51 -6.13
C THR A 51 6.23 23.42 -5.04
N TRP A 52 6.81 22.24 -5.30
CA TRP A 52 6.80 21.17 -4.33
C TRP A 52 7.78 21.45 -3.19
N SER A 53 7.43 21.03 -1.97
CA SER A 53 8.37 21.06 -0.85
C SER A 53 9.49 20.03 -1.00
N GLN A 54 10.61 20.20 -0.30
CA GLN A 54 11.67 19.19 -0.29
C GLN A 54 11.18 17.86 0.27
N VAL A 55 10.34 17.89 1.31
CA VAL A 55 9.74 16.67 1.89
C VAL A 55 8.89 15.92 0.85
N ALA A 56 8.06 16.63 0.06
CA ALA A 56 7.28 16.02 -0.99
C ALA A 56 8.17 15.42 -2.09
N THR A 57 9.28 16.10 -2.44
CA THR A 57 10.31 15.59 -3.34
C THR A 57 10.91 14.29 -2.81
N ASP A 58 11.35 14.27 -1.57
CA ASP A 58 12.01 13.12 -0.95
C ASP A 58 11.08 11.90 -0.87
N ILE A 59 9.80 12.13 -0.55
CA ILE A 59 8.78 11.07 -0.55
C ILE A 59 8.56 10.53 -1.96
N MET A 60 8.35 11.39 -2.95
CA MET A 60 8.13 10.99 -4.34
C MET A 60 9.31 10.15 -4.86
N VAL A 61 10.51 10.66 -4.70
CA VAL A 61 11.72 10.03 -5.25
C VAL A 61 12.08 8.76 -4.50
N SER A 62 12.08 8.78 -3.17
CA SER A 62 12.50 7.62 -2.38
C SER A 62 11.48 6.48 -2.38
N LYS A 63 10.17 6.80 -2.44
CA LYS A 63 9.09 5.82 -2.27
C LYS A 63 8.42 5.42 -3.58
N TYR A 64 8.20 6.35 -4.50
CA TYR A 64 7.30 6.15 -5.64
C TYR A 64 7.98 6.07 -7.00
N PHE A 65 9.19 6.60 -7.17
CA PHE A 65 9.94 6.37 -8.40
C PHE A 65 10.25 4.89 -8.58
N ARG A 66 9.99 4.35 -9.77
CA ARG A 66 10.45 3.02 -10.14
C ARG A 66 11.96 3.02 -10.22
N LYS A 67 12.61 2.08 -9.52
CA LYS A 67 14.07 2.07 -9.35
C LYS A 67 14.82 1.27 -10.41
N ALA A 68 14.16 0.43 -11.18
CA ALA A 68 14.77 -0.43 -12.17
C ALA A 68 13.79 -0.80 -13.30
N GLY A 69 14.35 -1.10 -14.47
CA GLY A 69 13.58 -1.57 -15.63
C GLY A 69 12.94 -0.46 -16.45
N VAL A 70 13.22 0.82 -16.15
CA VAL A 70 12.68 1.95 -16.89
C VAL A 70 13.61 2.28 -18.07
N PRO A 71 13.10 2.30 -19.32
CA PRO A 71 13.89 2.72 -20.47
C PRO A 71 14.43 4.14 -20.25
N GLN A 72 15.72 4.31 -20.40
CA GLN A 72 16.37 5.62 -20.31
C GLN A 72 16.27 6.35 -21.64
N VAL A 73 16.11 7.66 -21.58
CA VAL A 73 15.99 8.52 -22.76
C VAL A 73 17.01 9.66 -22.70
N ASP A 74 17.38 10.20 -23.87
CA ASP A 74 18.15 11.44 -23.97
C ASP A 74 17.27 12.69 -23.74
N ASP A 75 17.87 13.87 -23.83
CA ASP A 75 17.17 15.15 -23.63
C ASP A 75 16.12 15.43 -24.74
N GLU A 76 16.17 14.72 -25.87
CA GLU A 76 15.24 14.80 -27.00
C GLU A 76 14.11 13.75 -26.89
N GLY A 77 14.19 12.85 -25.86
CA GLY A 77 13.20 11.80 -25.63
C GLY A 77 13.45 10.50 -26.42
N ASN A 78 14.59 10.34 -27.07
CA ASN A 78 14.93 9.11 -27.76
C ASN A 78 15.45 8.07 -26.78
N THR A 79 15.05 6.80 -26.95
CA THR A 79 15.51 5.70 -26.11
C THR A 79 17.03 5.46 -26.28
N LEU A 80 17.75 5.51 -25.17
CA LEU A 80 19.17 5.20 -25.13
C LEU A 80 19.44 3.72 -25.34
N LYS A 81 20.47 3.42 -26.09
CA LYS A 81 20.91 2.05 -26.39
C LYS A 81 22.38 1.85 -26.01
N ASP A 82 22.72 0.64 -25.58
CA ASP A 82 24.10 0.24 -25.31
C ASP A 82 24.84 -0.11 -26.60
N GLU A 83 26.11 -0.56 -26.45
CA GLU A 83 26.98 -0.94 -27.56
C GLU A 83 26.46 -2.15 -28.36
N ASN A 84 25.57 -2.97 -27.79
CA ASN A 84 24.94 -4.11 -28.44
C ASN A 84 23.60 -3.75 -29.12
N GLY A 85 23.14 -2.52 -28.96
CA GLY A 85 21.84 -2.05 -29.44
C GLY A 85 20.67 -2.34 -28.52
N ASP A 86 20.93 -2.84 -27.31
CA ASP A 86 19.91 -3.10 -26.31
C ASP A 86 19.50 -1.81 -25.57
N THR A 87 18.25 -1.72 -25.15
CA THR A 87 17.75 -0.56 -24.41
C THR A 87 18.42 -0.45 -23.05
N ILE A 88 19.00 0.72 -22.76
CA ILE A 88 19.55 1.03 -21.43
C ILE A 88 18.39 1.18 -20.46
N LEU A 89 18.39 0.38 -19.39
CA LEU A 89 17.39 0.38 -18.35
C LEU A 89 17.92 1.00 -17.07
N GLY A 90 17.08 1.79 -16.39
CA GLY A 90 17.44 2.46 -15.14
C GLY A 90 16.24 2.71 -14.24
N SER A 91 16.27 3.82 -13.53
CA SER A 91 15.17 4.31 -12.68
C SER A 91 14.40 5.45 -13.37
N GLU A 92 13.20 5.76 -12.86
CA GLU A 92 12.56 7.06 -13.13
C GLU A 92 13.44 8.17 -12.55
N THR A 93 13.55 9.29 -13.30
CA THR A 93 14.36 10.47 -12.94
C THR A 93 13.52 11.75 -12.89
N SER A 94 12.28 11.67 -13.34
CA SER A 94 11.34 12.81 -13.36
C SER A 94 9.99 12.39 -12.79
N SER A 95 9.40 13.27 -11.99
CA SER A 95 8.01 13.08 -11.55
C SER A 95 7.01 13.14 -12.71
N ARG A 96 7.37 13.74 -13.86
CA ARG A 96 6.55 13.66 -15.10
C ARG A 96 6.35 12.21 -15.53
N GLN A 97 7.41 11.38 -15.49
CA GLN A 97 7.32 9.96 -15.85
C GLN A 97 6.27 9.26 -14.99
N VAL A 98 6.21 9.59 -13.69
CA VAL A 98 5.24 9.01 -12.76
C VAL A 98 3.82 9.49 -13.09
N PHE A 99 3.62 10.79 -13.30
CA PHE A 99 2.29 11.33 -13.65
C PHE A 99 1.80 10.81 -14.98
N ASP A 100 2.69 10.75 -15.97
CA ASP A 100 2.40 10.25 -17.32
C ASP A 100 1.98 8.78 -17.28
N ARG A 101 2.76 7.90 -16.65
CA ARG A 101 2.40 6.48 -16.61
C ARG A 101 1.07 6.20 -15.92
N LEU A 102 0.74 6.98 -14.89
CA LEU A 102 -0.54 6.87 -14.19
C LEU A 102 -1.70 7.32 -15.07
N ALA A 103 -1.66 8.58 -15.54
CA ALA A 103 -2.77 9.19 -16.27
C ALA A 103 -3.01 8.52 -17.62
N GLU A 104 -1.94 8.18 -18.37
CA GLU A 104 -2.01 7.46 -19.63
C GLU A 104 -2.61 6.06 -19.48
N THR A 105 -2.26 5.36 -18.40
CA THR A 105 -2.81 4.02 -18.13
C THR A 105 -4.29 4.09 -17.77
N TRP A 106 -4.71 5.03 -16.92
CA TRP A 106 -6.12 5.20 -16.59
C TRP A 106 -6.95 5.61 -17.81
N ARG A 107 -6.40 6.50 -18.66
CA ARG A 107 -7.02 6.81 -19.95
C ARG A 107 -7.14 5.56 -20.82
N HIS A 108 -6.06 4.80 -21.00
CA HIS A 108 -6.05 3.57 -21.77
C HIS A 108 -7.12 2.57 -21.31
N TRP A 109 -7.24 2.38 -20.01
CA TRP A 109 -8.29 1.51 -19.46
C TRP A 109 -9.69 2.06 -19.73
N GLY A 110 -9.88 3.36 -19.59
CA GLY A 110 -11.16 4.01 -19.89
C GLY A 110 -11.55 3.94 -21.37
N GLU A 111 -10.58 4.11 -22.29
CA GLU A 111 -10.81 3.96 -23.73
C GLU A 111 -11.16 2.51 -24.12
N THR A 112 -10.39 1.54 -23.65
CA THR A 112 -10.59 0.12 -23.99
C THR A 112 -11.89 -0.46 -23.43
N THR A 113 -12.42 0.10 -22.37
CA THR A 113 -13.70 -0.28 -21.74
C THR A 113 -14.86 0.65 -22.11
N GLY A 114 -14.64 1.62 -22.97
CA GLY A 114 -15.70 2.47 -23.53
C GLY A 114 -16.27 3.51 -22.54
N TYR A 115 -15.50 3.95 -21.55
CA TYR A 115 -15.98 4.94 -20.59
C TYR A 115 -16.14 6.35 -21.16
N PHE A 116 -15.37 6.76 -22.17
CA PHE A 116 -15.39 8.11 -22.71
C PHE A 116 -16.35 8.24 -23.88
N ALA A 117 -17.02 9.40 -24.00
CA ALA A 117 -17.90 9.71 -25.12
C ALA A 117 -17.11 9.90 -26.42
N THR A 118 -15.96 10.53 -26.35
CA THR A 118 -15.09 10.81 -27.51
C THR A 118 -13.61 10.64 -27.12
N LYS A 119 -12.73 10.57 -28.13
CA LYS A 119 -11.26 10.59 -27.91
C LYS A 119 -10.80 11.94 -27.32
N ASP A 120 -11.48 13.03 -27.63
CA ASP A 120 -11.18 14.35 -27.04
C ASP A 120 -11.50 14.35 -25.53
N ASP A 121 -12.57 13.67 -25.10
CA ASP A 121 -12.90 13.52 -23.68
C ASP A 121 -11.84 12.66 -22.95
N ALA A 122 -11.37 11.59 -23.58
CA ALA A 122 -10.30 10.76 -23.04
C ALA A 122 -9.00 11.55 -22.88
N GLN A 123 -8.64 12.37 -23.89
CA GLN A 123 -7.45 13.23 -23.82
C GLN A 123 -7.62 14.34 -22.77
N ALA A 124 -8.81 14.92 -22.66
CA ALA A 124 -9.08 15.92 -21.62
C ALA A 124 -8.94 15.31 -20.21
N PHE A 125 -9.43 14.08 -20.01
CA PHE A 125 -9.28 13.34 -18.74
C PHE A 125 -7.80 13.15 -18.38
N GLU A 126 -6.98 12.69 -19.31
CA GLU A 126 -5.54 12.50 -19.10
C GLU A 126 -4.84 13.82 -18.75
N ASP A 127 -5.08 14.86 -19.53
CA ASP A 127 -4.41 16.15 -19.36
C ASP A 127 -4.78 16.80 -18.00
N GLU A 128 -6.06 16.77 -17.63
CA GLU A 128 -6.52 17.28 -16.33
C GLU A 128 -5.87 16.50 -15.17
N LEU A 129 -5.79 15.18 -15.26
CA LEU A 129 -5.13 14.37 -14.23
C LEU A 129 -3.63 14.65 -14.11
N LYS A 130 -2.91 14.75 -15.24
CA LYS A 130 -1.49 15.11 -15.25
C LYS A 130 -1.25 16.44 -14.53
N TYR A 131 -2.06 17.44 -14.83
CA TYR A 131 -1.98 18.74 -14.18
C TYR A 131 -2.30 18.66 -12.68
N MET A 132 -3.38 17.97 -12.30
CA MET A 132 -3.79 17.84 -10.90
C MET A 132 -2.76 17.10 -10.06
N LEU A 133 -2.12 16.07 -10.62
CA LEU A 133 -1.03 15.35 -9.93
C LEU A 133 0.20 16.24 -9.75
N ALA A 134 0.62 16.95 -10.80
CA ALA A 134 1.79 17.82 -10.77
C ALA A 134 1.62 19.03 -9.84
N THR A 135 0.41 19.54 -9.68
CA THR A 135 0.08 20.66 -8.79
C THR A 135 -0.39 20.24 -7.39
N GLN A 136 -0.33 18.94 -7.07
CA GLN A 136 -0.77 18.37 -5.78
C GLN A 136 -2.26 18.63 -5.43
N MET A 137 -3.11 18.81 -6.45
CA MET A 137 -4.56 18.93 -6.25
C MET A 137 -5.21 17.58 -5.98
N ALA A 138 -4.59 16.49 -6.44
CA ALA A 138 -4.99 15.12 -6.21
C ALA A 138 -3.77 14.23 -5.99
N ALA A 139 -3.94 13.18 -5.20
CA ALA A 139 -2.95 12.14 -5.02
C ALA A 139 -3.66 10.79 -4.93
N PRO A 140 -3.33 9.81 -5.78
CA PRO A 140 -3.83 8.45 -5.63
C PRO A 140 -3.23 7.78 -4.39
N ASN A 141 -3.81 6.65 -3.99
CA ASN A 141 -3.25 5.82 -2.94
C ASN A 141 -1.89 5.20 -3.35
N SER A 142 -1.12 4.75 -2.36
CA SER A 142 0.23 4.24 -2.58
C SER A 142 0.35 3.09 -3.58
N PRO A 143 -0.53 2.06 -3.62
CA PRO A 143 -0.46 1.01 -4.63
C PRO A 143 -0.57 1.51 -6.07
N GLN A 144 -1.35 2.56 -6.31
CA GLN A 144 -1.41 3.19 -7.64
C GLN A 144 -0.06 3.80 -8.01
N TRP A 145 0.56 4.55 -7.08
CA TRP A 145 1.90 5.12 -7.29
C TRP A 145 2.96 4.05 -7.55
N PHE A 146 2.89 2.89 -6.88
CA PHE A 146 3.88 1.82 -7.03
C PHE A 146 3.72 1.02 -8.31
N ASN A 147 2.48 0.71 -8.71
CA ASN A 147 2.21 -0.40 -9.62
C ASN A 147 1.57 0.06 -10.94
N THR A 148 0.77 1.15 -10.94
CA THR A 148 0.01 1.56 -12.14
C THR A 148 0.94 2.09 -13.21
N GLY A 149 0.74 1.57 -14.41
CA GLY A 149 1.44 2.01 -15.62
C GLY A 149 2.79 1.38 -15.86
N LEU A 150 3.32 0.56 -14.94
CA LEU A 150 4.61 -0.10 -15.14
C LEU A 150 4.59 -1.02 -16.36
N ASN A 151 3.51 -1.80 -16.55
CA ASN A 151 3.36 -2.62 -17.73
C ASN A 151 3.02 -1.77 -18.97
N HIS A 152 1.99 -0.92 -18.88
CA HIS A 152 1.52 -0.13 -20.03
C HIS A 152 2.59 0.83 -20.61
N LYS A 153 3.42 1.44 -19.75
CA LYS A 153 4.40 2.46 -20.16
C LYS A 153 5.79 1.88 -20.43
N TYR A 154 6.17 0.85 -19.68
CA TYR A 154 7.57 0.34 -19.67
C TYR A 154 7.66 -1.13 -20.03
N ASP A 155 6.55 -1.79 -20.41
CA ASP A 155 6.46 -3.23 -20.71
C ASP A 155 6.98 -4.13 -19.57
N LEU A 156 6.97 -3.62 -18.33
CA LEU A 156 7.40 -4.40 -17.19
C LEU A 156 6.38 -5.48 -16.85
N THR A 157 6.89 -6.67 -16.65
CA THR A 157 6.13 -7.85 -16.20
C THR A 157 6.70 -8.37 -14.90
N GLY A 158 5.94 -9.19 -14.20
CA GLY A 158 6.34 -9.86 -12.99
C GLY A 158 5.64 -11.22 -12.86
N PRO A 159 6.06 -12.08 -11.94
CA PRO A 159 5.44 -13.39 -11.78
C PRO A 159 3.97 -13.27 -11.39
N LYS A 160 3.17 -14.28 -11.73
CA LYS A 160 1.79 -14.43 -11.23
C LYS A 160 1.74 -14.33 -9.71
N GLN A 161 0.72 -13.64 -9.18
CA GLN A 161 0.55 -13.43 -7.74
C GLN A 161 -0.86 -13.78 -7.24
N GLY A 162 -1.67 -14.44 -8.06
CA GLY A 162 -3.07 -14.75 -7.73
C GLY A 162 -3.98 -13.54 -7.81
N PHE A 163 -3.72 -12.61 -8.72
CA PHE A 163 -4.62 -11.50 -9.02
C PHE A 163 -5.67 -11.97 -10.03
N TRP A 164 -6.93 -11.75 -9.69
CA TRP A 164 -8.06 -12.15 -10.53
C TRP A 164 -8.81 -10.90 -11.00
N TYR A 165 -9.27 -10.93 -12.24
CA TYR A 165 -10.07 -9.87 -12.83
C TYR A 165 -11.14 -10.44 -13.74
N VAL A 166 -12.19 -9.67 -13.99
CA VAL A 166 -13.20 -10.00 -14.99
C VAL A 166 -12.68 -9.53 -16.34
N ASP A 167 -12.48 -10.49 -17.26
CA ASP A 167 -12.06 -10.17 -18.63
C ASP A 167 -13.18 -9.38 -19.34
N PRO A 168 -12.89 -8.16 -19.83
CA PRO A 168 -13.93 -7.29 -20.41
C PRO A 168 -14.51 -7.83 -21.73
N LYS A 169 -13.88 -8.82 -22.36
CA LYS A 169 -14.35 -9.41 -23.62
C LYS A 169 -15.22 -10.64 -23.39
N SER A 170 -14.78 -11.54 -22.53
CA SER A 170 -15.51 -12.77 -22.22
C SER A 170 -16.52 -12.60 -21.08
N GLY A 171 -16.30 -11.64 -20.17
CA GLY A 171 -17.07 -11.50 -18.93
C GLY A 171 -16.74 -12.55 -17.88
N GLU A 172 -15.73 -13.38 -18.10
CA GLU A 172 -15.33 -14.45 -17.19
C GLU A 172 -14.28 -13.97 -16.18
N LEU A 173 -14.23 -14.62 -15.02
CA LEU A 173 -13.21 -14.41 -14.02
C LEU A 173 -11.93 -15.15 -14.44
N VAL A 174 -10.83 -14.42 -14.64
CA VAL A 174 -9.55 -14.98 -15.06
C VAL A 174 -8.42 -14.52 -14.16
N GLU A 175 -7.41 -15.36 -13.99
CA GLU A 175 -6.21 -15.02 -13.28
C GLU A 175 -5.25 -14.22 -14.18
N ALA A 176 -4.70 -13.12 -13.66
CA ALA A 176 -3.72 -12.33 -14.38
C ALA A 176 -2.41 -13.11 -14.57
N ASP A 177 -1.85 -13.04 -15.79
CA ASP A 177 -0.61 -13.75 -16.15
C ASP A 177 0.64 -13.12 -15.50
N ASP A 178 0.55 -11.86 -15.10
CA ASP A 178 1.63 -11.12 -14.44
C ASP A 178 1.10 -10.12 -13.39
N SER A 179 2.02 -9.53 -12.61
CA SER A 179 1.69 -8.63 -11.49
C SER A 179 1.39 -7.20 -11.91
N TYR A 180 1.69 -6.76 -13.13
CA TYR A 180 1.66 -5.35 -13.52
C TYR A 180 0.68 -5.03 -14.66
N SER A 181 0.24 -6.01 -15.45
CA SER A 181 -0.82 -5.79 -16.47
C SER A 181 -2.18 -5.52 -15.82
N ARG A 182 -2.44 -6.15 -14.67
CA ARG A 182 -3.62 -5.95 -13.82
C ARG A 182 -3.16 -5.70 -12.38
N PRO A 183 -2.55 -4.54 -12.11
CA PRO A 183 -1.92 -4.28 -10.82
C PRO A 183 -2.94 -4.15 -9.71
N GLN A 184 -2.50 -4.44 -8.47
CA GLN A 184 -3.29 -4.21 -7.25
C GLN A 184 -3.51 -2.70 -7.06
N PRO A 185 -4.79 -2.20 -7.14
CA PRO A 185 -5.04 -0.77 -7.17
C PRO A 185 -5.44 -0.17 -5.82
N HIS A 186 -5.81 -0.99 -4.83
CA HIS A 186 -6.41 -0.54 -3.57
C HIS A 186 -5.39 -0.43 -2.45
N ALA A 187 -5.56 0.60 -1.61
CA ALA A 187 -4.68 0.85 -0.47
C ALA A 187 -4.85 -0.17 0.65
N CYS A 188 -6.08 -0.57 0.92
CA CYS A 188 -6.43 -1.45 2.04
C CYS A 188 -7.45 -2.50 1.61
N PHE A 189 -7.31 -3.69 2.20
CA PHE A 189 -8.24 -4.80 2.03
C PHE A 189 -8.76 -5.24 3.39
N ILE A 190 -10.08 -5.36 3.50
CA ILE A 190 -10.72 -5.99 4.65
C ILE A 190 -10.67 -7.49 4.43
N GLN A 191 -10.14 -8.22 5.42
CA GLN A 191 -10.03 -9.66 5.41
C GLN A 191 -10.92 -10.25 6.50
N SER A 192 -11.47 -11.44 6.23
CA SER A 192 -12.12 -12.28 7.24
C SER A 192 -11.16 -13.34 7.74
N ILE A 193 -11.47 -13.91 8.89
CA ILE A 193 -10.72 -15.02 9.48
C ILE A 193 -11.71 -15.99 10.14
N ASP A 194 -11.47 -17.28 9.91
CA ASP A 194 -12.18 -18.38 10.57
C ASP A 194 -11.31 -18.96 11.68
N ASP A 195 -11.93 -19.54 12.70
CA ASP A 195 -11.24 -20.19 13.81
C ASP A 195 -10.73 -21.57 13.42
N ASP A 196 -9.85 -21.57 12.44
CA ASP A 196 -9.13 -22.73 11.91
C ASP A 196 -7.66 -22.38 11.73
N LEU A 197 -6.76 -23.33 11.98
CA LEU A 197 -5.33 -23.04 11.94
C LEU A 197 -4.79 -22.94 10.50
N VAL A 198 -5.13 -23.89 9.61
CA VAL A 198 -4.41 -24.06 8.33
C VAL A 198 -5.30 -24.12 7.09
N ASN A 199 -6.60 -24.37 7.24
CA ASN A 199 -7.51 -24.47 6.11
C ASN A 199 -7.75 -23.10 5.44
N GLU A 200 -8.37 -23.11 4.27
CA GLU A 200 -8.76 -21.89 3.56
C GLU A 200 -9.68 -21.03 4.45
N GLY A 201 -9.39 -19.74 4.55
CA GLY A 201 -10.06 -18.81 5.45
C GLY A 201 -9.48 -18.75 6.86
N GLY A 202 -8.63 -19.71 7.24
CA GLY A 202 -8.05 -19.81 8.59
C GLY A 202 -6.84 -18.90 8.81
N ILE A 203 -6.24 -19.08 9.97
CA ILE A 203 -5.18 -18.19 10.52
C ILE A 203 -3.94 -18.14 9.61
N MET A 204 -3.42 -19.30 9.19
CA MET A 204 -2.20 -19.33 8.36
C MET A 204 -2.48 -18.87 6.93
N ASP A 205 -3.67 -19.14 6.39
CA ASP A 205 -4.10 -18.64 5.10
C ASP A 205 -4.22 -17.10 5.10
N LEU A 206 -4.72 -16.50 6.18
CA LEU A 206 -4.73 -15.05 6.34
C LEU A 206 -3.31 -14.46 6.24
N TRP A 207 -2.31 -15.06 6.90
CA TRP A 207 -0.93 -14.54 6.82
C TRP A 207 -0.34 -14.63 5.41
N VAL A 208 -0.70 -15.66 4.65
CA VAL A 208 -0.31 -15.78 3.23
C VAL A 208 -0.98 -14.70 2.38
N LYS A 209 -2.27 -14.46 2.57
CA LYS A 209 -3.02 -13.40 1.89
C LYS A 209 -2.44 -12.02 2.21
N GLU A 210 -2.20 -11.71 3.49
CA GLU A 210 -1.57 -10.47 3.92
C GLU A 210 -0.18 -10.27 3.30
N ALA A 211 0.66 -11.31 3.26
CA ALA A 211 1.98 -11.22 2.65
C ALA A 211 1.92 -10.82 1.17
N ARG A 212 0.95 -11.36 0.42
CA ARG A 212 0.71 -10.99 -0.98
C ARG A 212 0.29 -9.52 -1.12
N LEU A 213 -0.65 -9.07 -0.27
CA LEU A 213 -1.14 -7.69 -0.27
C LEU A 213 -0.04 -6.70 0.10
N PHE A 214 0.75 -6.98 1.12
CA PHE A 214 1.87 -6.13 1.56
C PHE A 214 2.96 -6.00 0.49
N LYS A 215 3.27 -7.08 -0.22
CA LYS A 215 4.28 -7.07 -1.28
C LYS A 215 4.03 -5.99 -2.33
N PHE A 216 2.76 -5.70 -2.65
CA PHE A 216 2.35 -4.72 -3.66
C PHE A 216 1.90 -3.39 -3.07
N GLY A 217 2.16 -3.13 -1.80
CA GLY A 217 1.99 -1.82 -1.17
C GLY A 217 0.64 -1.59 -0.51
N SER A 218 -0.26 -2.57 -0.49
CA SER A 218 -1.54 -2.46 0.21
C SER A 218 -1.42 -2.77 1.69
N GLY A 219 -2.35 -2.24 2.47
CA GLY A 219 -2.57 -2.61 3.87
C GLY A 219 -3.73 -3.59 4.03
N THR A 220 -3.88 -4.12 5.23
CA THR A 220 -4.97 -5.03 5.60
C THR A 220 -5.69 -4.57 6.86
N GLY A 221 -6.94 -5.00 7.03
CA GLY A 221 -7.70 -4.86 8.25
C GLY A 221 -8.54 -6.11 8.50
N THR A 222 -8.44 -6.68 9.71
CA THR A 222 -9.14 -7.90 10.07
C THR A 222 -9.71 -7.78 11.48
N ASN A 223 -10.95 -8.19 11.66
CA ASN A 223 -11.55 -8.42 12.97
C ASN A 223 -11.24 -9.87 13.39
N PHE A 224 -10.57 -10.04 14.52
CA PHE A 224 -10.10 -11.32 15.05
C PHE A 224 -11.05 -11.93 16.07
N SER A 225 -12.21 -11.36 16.31
CA SER A 225 -13.14 -11.80 17.36
C SER A 225 -13.76 -13.18 17.09
N ASN A 226 -13.64 -13.70 15.87
CA ASN A 226 -14.06 -15.07 15.57
C ASN A 226 -13.08 -16.13 16.12
N LEU A 227 -11.88 -15.75 16.49
CA LEU A 227 -10.92 -16.68 17.09
C LEU A 227 -11.24 -16.85 18.57
N ARG A 228 -11.22 -18.07 19.04
CA ARG A 228 -11.45 -18.37 20.46
C ARG A 228 -10.35 -17.80 21.36
N GLY A 229 -10.73 -17.43 22.57
CA GLY A 229 -9.84 -16.90 23.61
C GLY A 229 -8.85 -17.93 24.18
N GLU A 230 -7.93 -17.44 25.00
CA GLU A 230 -6.97 -18.28 25.69
C GLU A 230 -7.67 -19.23 26.69
N GLY A 231 -7.27 -20.48 26.69
CA GLY A 231 -7.81 -21.50 27.60
C GLY A 231 -9.12 -22.15 27.13
N GLU A 232 -9.77 -21.67 26.08
CA GLU A 232 -10.96 -22.31 25.54
C GLU A 232 -10.65 -23.72 24.98
N LYS A 233 -11.62 -24.63 25.07
CA LYS A 233 -11.43 -26.03 24.68
C LYS A 233 -11.34 -26.20 23.17
N LEU A 234 -10.35 -27.00 22.74
CA LEU A 234 -10.25 -27.47 21.37
C LEU A 234 -11.01 -28.79 21.19
N SER A 235 -11.54 -29.03 19.99
CA SER A 235 -12.24 -30.27 19.61
C SER A 235 -11.40 -31.53 19.83
N GLY A 236 -10.06 -31.43 19.72
CA GLY A 236 -9.11 -32.49 19.94
C GLY A 236 -8.70 -32.74 21.42
N GLY A 237 -9.30 -32.03 22.40
CA GLY A 237 -9.05 -32.20 23.82
C GLY A 237 -7.94 -31.35 24.41
N GLY A 238 -7.36 -30.42 23.66
CA GLY A 238 -6.44 -29.38 24.16
C GLY A 238 -7.15 -28.07 24.48
N VAL A 239 -6.37 -27.02 24.73
CA VAL A 239 -6.86 -25.65 24.96
C VAL A 239 -6.23 -24.67 23.96
N SER A 240 -6.95 -23.62 23.65
CA SER A 240 -6.51 -22.54 22.78
C SER A 240 -5.37 -21.74 23.44
N SER A 241 -4.40 -21.32 22.64
CA SER A 241 -3.36 -20.37 23.03
C SER A 241 -3.78 -18.91 22.96
N GLY A 242 -5.05 -18.66 22.59
CA GLY A 242 -5.67 -17.35 22.51
C GLY A 242 -5.27 -16.54 21.27
N VAL A 243 -6.06 -15.49 21.02
CA VAL A 243 -5.89 -14.58 19.88
C VAL A 243 -4.52 -13.91 19.89
N MET A 244 -4.02 -13.56 21.09
CA MET A 244 -2.76 -12.83 21.24
C MET A 244 -1.55 -13.59 20.71
N SER A 245 -1.56 -14.93 20.81
CA SER A 245 -0.49 -15.77 20.29
C SER A 245 -0.38 -15.70 18.78
N PHE A 246 -1.51 -15.70 18.08
CA PHE A 246 -1.56 -15.59 16.62
C PHE A 246 -1.30 -14.18 16.13
N LEU A 247 -1.75 -13.13 16.84
CA LEU A 247 -1.44 -11.74 16.50
C LEU A 247 0.05 -11.46 16.51
N LYS A 248 0.82 -12.05 17.42
CA LYS A 248 2.29 -11.94 17.47
C LYS A 248 2.95 -12.51 16.22
N ILE A 249 2.43 -13.62 15.65
CA ILE A 249 2.93 -14.18 14.39
C ILE A 249 2.69 -13.18 13.23
N GLY A 250 1.46 -12.69 13.10
CA GLY A 250 1.10 -11.73 12.05
C GLY A 250 1.85 -10.39 12.16
N ASP A 251 2.10 -9.90 13.37
CA ASP A 251 2.90 -8.71 13.62
C ASP A 251 4.35 -8.88 13.14
N ARG A 252 4.97 -10.02 13.44
CA ARG A 252 6.33 -10.35 12.99
C ARG A 252 6.40 -10.51 11.46
N ALA A 253 5.42 -11.19 10.86
CA ALA A 253 5.32 -11.33 9.42
C ALA A 253 5.23 -9.95 8.73
N ALA A 254 4.35 -9.06 9.23
CA ALA A 254 4.22 -7.69 8.72
C ALA A 254 5.53 -6.88 8.87
N GLY A 255 6.25 -7.04 9.97
CA GLY A 255 7.55 -6.39 10.21
C GLY A 255 8.64 -6.82 9.24
N ALA A 256 8.61 -8.08 8.81
CA ALA A 256 9.60 -8.63 7.88
C ALA A 256 9.35 -8.21 6.42
N ILE A 257 8.12 -7.85 6.05
CA ILE A 257 7.75 -7.55 4.68
C ILE A 257 7.87 -6.06 4.40
N LYS A 258 8.72 -5.71 3.42
CA LYS A 258 8.87 -4.34 2.91
C LYS A 258 7.79 -4.08 1.84
N SER A 259 6.84 -3.21 2.14
CA SER A 259 5.73 -2.88 1.26
C SER A 259 6.21 -2.28 -0.07
N GLY A 260 5.72 -2.81 -1.19
CA GLY A 260 6.07 -2.35 -2.53
C GLY A 260 7.56 -2.48 -2.87
N GLY A 261 8.33 -3.33 -2.17
CA GLY A 261 9.78 -3.47 -2.38
C GLY A 261 10.58 -2.24 -1.94
N THR A 262 9.99 -1.33 -1.18
CA THR A 262 10.61 -0.10 -0.68
C THR A 262 10.94 -0.18 0.81
N THR A 263 11.37 0.93 1.40
CA THR A 263 11.60 1.06 2.85
C THR A 263 10.29 1.22 3.66
N ARG A 264 9.11 1.18 3.03
CA ARG A 264 7.83 1.31 3.70
C ARG A 264 7.46 0.02 4.44
N ARG A 265 7.08 0.13 5.71
CA ARG A 265 6.54 -0.99 6.48
C ARG A 265 5.15 -1.37 6.00
N ALA A 266 4.79 -2.64 6.14
CA ALA A 266 3.43 -3.11 5.95
C ALA A 266 2.47 -2.40 6.90
N ALA A 267 1.25 -2.11 6.46
CA ALA A 267 0.22 -1.49 7.26
C ALA A 267 -0.86 -2.53 7.58
N LYS A 268 -1.02 -2.83 8.87
CA LYS A 268 -1.97 -3.82 9.39
C LYS A 268 -2.86 -3.19 10.45
N MET A 269 -4.18 -3.34 10.32
CA MET A 269 -5.14 -3.05 11.38
C MET A 269 -5.68 -4.36 11.95
N VAL A 270 -5.71 -4.41 13.27
CA VAL A 270 -6.27 -5.52 14.05
C VAL A 270 -7.43 -4.99 14.87
N ILE A 271 -8.57 -5.65 14.76
CA ILE A 271 -9.78 -5.28 15.50
C ILE A 271 -10.16 -6.45 16.41
N LEU A 272 -10.58 -6.13 17.62
CA LEU A 272 -11.18 -7.08 18.53
C LEU A 272 -12.46 -6.50 19.13
N ASP A 273 -13.53 -7.27 19.21
CA ASP A 273 -14.80 -6.86 19.80
C ASP A 273 -14.64 -6.80 21.33
N LEU A 274 -15.34 -5.88 21.97
CA LEU A 274 -15.13 -5.55 23.38
C LEU A 274 -15.58 -6.69 24.33
N ASP A 275 -16.41 -7.60 23.87
CA ASP A 275 -16.89 -8.77 24.61
C ASP A 275 -16.00 -10.01 24.45
N HIS A 276 -14.90 -9.93 23.67
CA HIS A 276 -13.99 -11.06 23.47
C HIS A 276 -13.21 -11.41 24.75
N PRO A 277 -13.02 -12.71 25.10
CA PRO A 277 -12.32 -13.14 26.31
C PRO A 277 -10.91 -12.55 26.49
N ASP A 278 -10.15 -12.35 25.41
CA ASP A 278 -8.78 -11.82 25.46
C ASP A 278 -8.72 -10.28 25.40
N ILE A 279 -9.85 -9.56 25.53
CA ILE A 279 -9.90 -8.12 25.24
C ILE A 279 -9.01 -7.29 26.17
N GLU A 280 -8.95 -7.59 27.46
CA GLU A 280 -8.11 -6.85 28.41
C GLU A 280 -6.64 -6.97 28.04
N THR A 281 -6.17 -8.20 27.77
CA THR A 281 -4.80 -8.46 27.31
C THR A 281 -4.49 -7.73 25.99
N PHE A 282 -5.47 -7.67 25.09
CA PHE A 282 -5.34 -6.95 23.81
C PHE A 282 -5.20 -5.45 24.01
N ILE A 283 -5.97 -4.84 24.89
CA ILE A 283 -5.91 -3.40 25.19
C ILE A 283 -4.55 -3.05 25.80
N GLU A 284 -4.05 -3.84 26.72
CA GLU A 284 -2.79 -3.60 27.44
C GLU A 284 -1.55 -3.97 26.62
N TRP A 285 -1.70 -4.77 25.57
CA TRP A 285 -0.57 -5.35 24.83
C TRP A 285 0.52 -4.36 24.47
N LYS A 286 0.15 -3.24 23.83
CA LYS A 286 1.14 -2.26 23.37
C LYS A 286 1.84 -1.54 24.54
N ALA A 287 1.14 -1.26 25.62
CA ALA A 287 1.71 -0.65 26.81
C ALA A 287 2.74 -1.59 27.47
N ILE A 288 2.40 -2.87 27.61
CA ILE A 288 3.30 -3.89 28.17
C ILE A 288 4.56 -4.06 27.29
N GLU A 289 4.40 -4.09 25.97
CA GLU A 289 5.54 -4.22 25.05
C GLU A 289 6.42 -2.97 25.04
N GLU A 290 5.85 -1.77 25.19
CA GLU A 290 6.61 -0.53 25.33
C GLU A 290 7.44 -0.51 26.63
N ASP A 291 6.89 -1.00 27.75
CA ASP A 291 7.63 -1.09 29.01
C ASP A 291 8.80 -2.10 28.90
N LYS A 292 8.64 -3.20 28.15
CA LYS A 292 9.75 -4.12 27.82
C LYS A 292 10.82 -3.42 26.98
N ALA A 293 10.44 -2.63 25.97
CA ALA A 293 11.38 -1.88 25.16
C ALA A 293 12.18 -0.86 26.01
N ARG A 294 11.51 -0.15 26.93
CA ARG A 294 12.16 0.77 27.88
C ARG A 294 13.15 0.06 28.78
N ALA A 295 12.80 -1.14 29.27
CA ALA A 295 13.71 -1.93 30.09
C ALA A 295 14.95 -2.37 29.30
N LEU A 296 14.81 -2.77 28.03
CA LEU A 296 15.93 -3.10 27.15
C LEU A 296 16.82 -1.87 26.88
N ILE A 297 16.23 -0.72 26.61
CA ILE A 297 16.97 0.54 26.43
C ILE A 297 17.74 0.90 27.68
N ALA A 298 17.13 0.77 28.86
CA ALA A 298 17.81 1.01 30.12
C ALA A 298 18.98 0.03 30.38
N ALA A 299 18.91 -1.18 29.81
CA ALA A 299 19.99 -2.18 29.82
C ALA A 299 21.09 -1.92 28.76
N GLY A 300 20.97 -0.86 27.94
CA GLY A 300 21.98 -0.44 26.97
C GLY A 300 21.70 -0.83 25.50
N TYR A 301 20.54 -1.38 25.18
CA TYR A 301 20.15 -1.64 23.80
C TYR A 301 19.83 -0.32 23.06
N PRO A 302 20.08 -0.23 21.73
CA PRO A 302 19.79 0.97 20.94
C PRO A 302 18.32 1.38 21.03
N ALA A 303 18.09 2.70 21.27
CA ALA A 303 16.76 3.29 21.48
C ALA A 303 16.07 3.72 20.17
N ASP A 304 16.74 3.61 19.01
CA ASP A 304 16.13 3.98 17.75
C ASP A 304 15.00 3.00 17.35
N PHE A 305 14.02 3.52 16.57
CA PHE A 305 12.81 2.77 16.23
C PHE A 305 13.07 1.48 15.41
N ASN A 306 14.20 1.40 14.72
CA ASN A 306 14.65 0.20 14.02
C ASN A 306 15.68 -0.59 14.84
N GLY A 307 16.03 -0.11 16.04
CA GLY A 307 17.00 -0.71 16.95
C GLY A 307 16.52 -2.02 17.56
N GLU A 308 17.44 -2.73 18.19
CA GLU A 308 17.20 -4.07 18.73
C GLU A 308 16.14 -4.09 19.84
N ALA A 309 16.03 -3.03 20.65
CA ALA A 309 15.01 -2.93 21.67
C ALA A 309 13.60 -3.05 21.08
N TYR A 310 13.27 -2.25 20.05
CA TYR A 310 11.98 -2.31 19.38
C TYR A 310 11.83 -3.52 18.44
N ALA A 311 12.91 -4.02 17.88
CA ALA A 311 12.88 -5.26 17.11
C ALA A 311 12.57 -6.51 17.97
N THR A 312 12.84 -6.47 19.26
CA THR A 312 12.61 -7.59 20.20
C THR A 312 11.15 -7.68 20.66
N VAL A 313 10.47 -6.55 20.87
CA VAL A 313 9.08 -6.50 21.34
C VAL A 313 8.07 -6.69 20.20
N SER A 314 6.84 -7.12 20.51
CA SER A 314 5.77 -7.35 19.54
C SER A 314 4.81 -6.18 19.43
N GLY A 315 3.84 -6.24 18.48
CA GLY A 315 2.81 -5.21 18.33
C GLY A 315 3.27 -3.91 17.65
N GLN A 316 4.47 -3.89 17.05
CA GLN A 316 5.04 -2.68 16.45
C GLN A 316 4.55 -2.42 15.02
N ASN A 317 3.98 -3.41 14.36
CA ASN A 317 3.62 -3.38 12.94
C ASN A 317 2.11 -3.35 12.70
N SER A 318 1.30 -3.34 13.77
CA SER A 318 -0.16 -3.28 13.70
C SER A 318 -0.72 -2.06 14.42
N ASN A 319 -1.83 -1.54 13.91
CA ASN A 319 -2.71 -0.62 14.63
C ASN A 319 -3.83 -1.43 15.26
N ASN A 320 -4.04 -1.26 16.57
CA ASN A 320 -5.05 -1.98 17.31
C ASN A 320 -6.29 -1.11 17.50
N SER A 321 -7.47 -1.69 17.30
CA SER A 321 -8.76 -1.04 17.53
C SER A 321 -9.69 -1.98 18.27
N VAL A 322 -10.48 -1.43 19.18
CA VAL A 322 -11.56 -2.13 19.87
C VAL A 322 -12.87 -1.73 19.22
N LYS A 323 -13.69 -2.71 18.86
CA LYS A 323 -15.07 -2.44 18.40
C LYS A 323 -15.99 -2.39 19.61
N VAL A 324 -16.50 -1.21 19.88
CA VAL A 324 -17.36 -0.91 21.04
C VAL A 324 -18.82 -0.85 20.59
N PRO A 325 -19.71 -1.75 21.08
CA PRO A 325 -21.13 -1.69 20.77
C PRO A 325 -21.85 -0.61 21.60
N THR A 326 -23.03 -0.18 21.12
CA THR A 326 -23.85 0.82 21.82
C THR A 326 -24.28 0.35 23.21
N GLU A 327 -24.54 -0.94 23.36
CA GLU A 327 -24.97 -1.58 24.61
C GLU A 327 -23.91 -1.41 25.72
N PHE A 328 -22.63 -1.44 25.38
CA PHE A 328 -21.55 -1.16 26.33
C PHE A 328 -21.59 0.31 26.82
N LEU A 329 -21.84 1.25 25.91
CA LEU A 329 -21.94 2.66 26.29
C LEU A 329 -23.13 2.89 27.22
N THR A 330 -24.26 2.19 26.98
CA THR A 330 -25.42 2.21 27.88
C THR A 330 -25.08 1.61 29.24
N ALA A 331 -24.37 0.47 29.26
CA ALA A 331 -23.93 -0.16 30.53
C ALA A 331 -23.04 0.78 31.35
N ILE A 332 -22.15 1.57 30.70
CA ILE A 332 -21.35 2.59 31.39
C ILE A 332 -22.23 3.69 31.98
N GLU A 333 -23.22 4.19 31.24
CA GLU A 333 -24.14 5.24 31.73
C GLU A 333 -24.99 4.79 32.92
N GLU A 334 -25.32 3.49 32.96
CA GLU A 334 -26.13 2.86 34.01
C GLU A 334 -25.29 2.29 35.16
N ASP A 335 -23.95 2.42 35.14
CA ASP A 335 -22.99 1.80 36.07
C ASP A 335 -23.22 0.28 36.21
N GLY A 336 -23.44 -0.35 35.05
CA GLY A 336 -23.74 -1.77 34.92
C GLY A 336 -22.50 -2.63 34.64
N ASP A 337 -22.70 -3.95 34.63
CA ASP A 337 -21.69 -4.95 34.30
C ASP A 337 -21.57 -5.18 32.79
N TRP A 338 -20.41 -5.66 32.35
CA TRP A 338 -20.15 -6.07 30.98
C TRP A 338 -19.54 -7.47 30.96
N ASP A 339 -20.22 -8.41 30.31
CA ASP A 339 -19.77 -9.80 30.22
C ASP A 339 -18.82 -10.01 29.02
N LEU A 340 -17.75 -10.78 29.24
CA LEU A 340 -16.92 -11.31 28.16
C LEU A 340 -17.48 -12.67 27.73
N ILE A 341 -17.61 -12.88 26.42
CA ILE A 341 -18.31 -14.02 25.83
C ILE A 341 -17.30 -14.90 25.09
N ALA A 342 -17.19 -16.18 25.50
CA ALA A 342 -16.38 -17.23 24.90
C ALA A 342 -17.16 -18.04 23.84
#